data_a34e5258d06cb0804035d3e733574f08
#
_entry.id   a34e5258d06cb0804035d3e733574f08
#
_cell.length_a   1.000
_cell.length_b   1.000
_cell.length_c   1.000
_cell.angle_alpha   90.00
_cell.angle_beta   90.00
_cell.angle_gamma   90.00
#
_symmetry.space_group_name_H-M   'P 1'
#
loop_
_entity.id
_entity.type
_entity.pdbx_description
1 polymer ?
#
loop_
_entity_poly.entity_id
_entity_poly.type
_entity_poly.pdbx_seq_one_letter_code
_entity_poly.pdbx_strand_id
1 'polypeptide(L)'
;MPIGKKRTDSHIIGEIGVNILKSKLPVEWVTREYHPDYGIDLSVEIFERKELCVTKGAHLFIQVKTSEEFERFNLRILNRSNVELPPQVVKKAEYCMEVIRYNLDTDFLFTVERMGSGVPVLLCLVEVKTQEVFFVCLSDYIEKILIHDKNYISQKSKTVYVPTENILDENGFEILEWYAKRPRLYALFNKIHYQNNVLQHVDQYELTKYIDHFIRIIRRFDVWEEPLYISYMKQAESEIDYYLEHGITELEDKNIKSKQDSGEDVDSEIWEATYCNPNREVSFREAQKVQGLHRLWTQLSDLGDYFEDMCKEWFLPTALWNMIKDS
;
A
#
# COMPACT_ATOMS: atom_id res chain seq x y z
N MET A 1 13.49 8.56 -54.64
CA MET A 1 13.64 9.52 -53.54
C MET A 1 13.76 8.76 -52.24
N PRO A 2 14.69 9.10 -51.35
CA PRO A 2 14.73 8.46 -50.04
C PRO A 2 13.47 8.76 -49.29
N ILE A 3 12.76 7.71 -48.81
CA ILE A 3 11.56 7.83 -48.01
C ILE A 3 12.03 8.15 -46.56
N GLY A 4 11.59 9.29 -46.03
CA GLY A 4 11.90 9.67 -44.65
C GLY A 4 11.40 8.64 -43.60
N LYS A 5 11.79 8.79 -42.31
CA LYS A 5 11.30 7.94 -41.23
C LYS A 5 9.79 7.95 -41.20
N LYS A 6 9.16 6.77 -41.26
CA LYS A 6 7.70 6.61 -41.20
C LYS A 6 7.27 6.47 -39.74
N ARG A 7 6.25 7.23 -39.35
CA ARG A 7 5.52 6.99 -38.10
C ARG A 7 4.49 5.88 -38.37
N THR A 8 4.50 4.84 -37.59
CA THR A 8 3.56 3.72 -37.74
C THR A 8 2.23 4.02 -37.05
N ASP A 9 1.14 3.40 -37.51
CA ASP A 9 -0.18 3.55 -36.88
C ASP A 9 -0.16 3.11 -35.42
N SER A 10 0.65 2.10 -35.07
CA SER A 10 0.84 1.65 -33.70
C SER A 10 1.44 2.72 -32.78
N HIS A 11 2.37 3.55 -33.27
CA HIS A 11 2.88 4.68 -32.50
C HIS A 11 1.83 5.76 -32.28
N ILE A 12 0.97 6.01 -33.29
CA ILE A 12 -0.11 6.99 -33.18
C ILE A 12 -1.14 6.52 -32.15
N ILE A 13 -1.57 5.26 -32.24
CA ILE A 13 -2.52 4.65 -31.30
C ILE A 13 -1.94 4.65 -29.87
N GLY A 14 -0.65 4.34 -29.70
CA GLY A 14 0.02 4.39 -28.40
C GLY A 14 -0.03 5.78 -27.76
N GLU A 15 0.30 6.83 -28.51
CA GLU A 15 0.23 8.21 -28.01
C GLU A 15 -1.22 8.65 -27.68
N ILE A 16 -2.20 8.25 -28.50
CA ILE A 16 -3.62 8.49 -28.22
C ILE A 16 -4.00 7.86 -26.88
N GLY A 17 -3.57 6.61 -26.61
CA GLY A 17 -3.87 5.93 -25.37
C GLY A 17 -3.27 6.62 -24.15
N VAL A 18 -2.01 7.04 -24.22
CA VAL A 18 -1.40 7.82 -23.13
C VAL A 18 -2.16 9.12 -22.86
N ASN A 19 -2.59 9.81 -23.91
CA ASN A 19 -3.37 11.05 -23.77
C ASN A 19 -4.77 10.79 -23.18
N ILE A 20 -5.46 9.71 -23.58
CA ILE A 20 -6.73 9.29 -22.98
C ILE A 20 -6.53 9.02 -21.49
N LEU A 21 -5.53 8.21 -21.11
CA LEU A 21 -5.25 7.93 -19.72
C LEU A 21 -5.02 9.22 -18.93
N LYS A 22 -4.14 10.11 -19.41
CA LYS A 22 -3.86 11.38 -18.74
C LYS A 22 -5.09 12.27 -18.58
N SER A 23 -5.98 12.28 -19.56
CA SER A 23 -7.21 13.09 -19.52
C SER A 23 -8.24 12.59 -18.53
N LYS A 24 -8.16 11.31 -18.16
CA LYS A 24 -9.05 10.70 -17.15
C LYS A 24 -8.55 10.85 -15.72
N LEU A 25 -7.22 10.93 -15.52
CA LEU A 25 -6.67 11.11 -14.18
C LEU A 25 -7.12 12.43 -13.56
N PRO A 26 -7.31 12.50 -12.24
CA PRO A 26 -7.61 13.74 -11.55
C PRO A 26 -6.63 14.85 -11.94
N VAL A 27 -7.17 16.05 -12.18
CA VAL A 27 -6.37 17.20 -12.69
C VAL A 27 -5.28 17.63 -11.71
N GLU A 28 -5.44 17.29 -10.44
CA GLU A 28 -4.48 17.54 -9.38
C GLU A 28 -3.24 16.64 -9.48
N TRP A 29 -3.38 15.45 -10.08
CA TRP A 29 -2.30 14.48 -10.15
C TRP A 29 -1.30 14.86 -11.22
N VAL A 30 -0.01 14.71 -10.91
CA VAL A 30 1.08 15.06 -11.81
C VAL A 30 1.61 13.82 -12.50
N THR A 31 1.52 13.80 -13.85
CA THR A 31 2.05 12.72 -14.68
C THR A 31 3.40 13.11 -15.27
N ARG A 32 4.35 12.16 -15.27
CA ARG A 32 5.67 12.30 -15.92
C ARG A 32 5.91 11.11 -16.82
N GLU A 33 6.34 11.36 -18.06
CA GLU A 33 6.74 10.32 -19.01
C GLU A 33 8.21 9.97 -18.85
N TYR A 34 8.54 8.70 -19.06
CA TYR A 34 9.92 8.22 -19.07
C TYR A 34 10.46 8.12 -20.50
N HIS A 35 11.61 8.73 -20.74
CA HIS A 35 12.38 8.59 -21.98
C HIS A 35 13.87 8.42 -21.67
N PRO A 36 14.53 7.32 -22.05
CA PRO A 36 13.96 6.13 -22.73
C PRO A 36 13.07 5.28 -21.80
N ASP A 37 12.11 4.61 -22.41
CA ASP A 37 11.20 3.69 -21.76
C ASP A 37 11.84 2.31 -21.60
N TYR A 38 11.86 1.80 -20.37
CA TYR A 38 12.27 0.43 -20.02
C TYR A 38 11.09 -0.41 -19.52
N GLY A 39 9.91 -0.16 -20.07
CA GLY A 39 8.68 -0.87 -19.70
C GLY A 39 7.79 -0.12 -18.72
N ILE A 40 8.14 1.11 -18.34
CA ILE A 40 7.29 2.02 -17.56
C ILE A 40 7.10 3.30 -18.37
N ASP A 41 5.87 3.54 -18.82
CA ASP A 41 5.55 4.70 -19.65
C ASP A 41 5.39 5.98 -18.81
N LEU A 42 4.72 5.86 -17.66
CA LEU A 42 4.36 6.99 -16.82
C LEU A 42 4.71 6.76 -15.34
N SER A 43 5.08 7.82 -14.67
CA SER A 43 4.96 7.95 -13.22
C SER A 43 3.87 8.97 -12.90
N VAL A 44 3.02 8.63 -11.96
CA VAL A 44 1.93 9.48 -11.48
C VAL A 44 2.17 9.80 -10.02
N GLU A 45 2.27 11.08 -9.69
CA GLU A 45 2.37 11.57 -8.32
C GLU A 45 1.01 12.10 -7.86
N ILE A 46 0.58 11.62 -6.71
CA ILE A 46 -0.74 11.95 -6.14
C ILE A 46 -0.66 13.26 -5.38
N PHE A 47 -1.57 14.17 -5.72
CA PHE A 47 -1.78 15.42 -5.00
C PHE A 47 -3.20 15.46 -4.44
N GLU A 48 -3.35 16.05 -3.28
CA GLU A 48 -4.65 16.34 -2.66
C GLU A 48 -4.98 17.82 -2.83
N ARG A 49 -6.23 18.10 -3.20
CA ARG A 49 -6.74 19.46 -3.27
C ARG A 49 -7.31 19.89 -1.93
N LYS A 50 -6.57 20.76 -1.23
CA LYS A 50 -7.04 21.53 -0.07
C LYS A 50 -7.20 23.00 -0.49
N GLU A 51 -6.79 23.95 0.32
CA GLU A 51 -6.66 25.35 -0.11
C GLU A 51 -5.62 25.53 -1.22
N LEU A 52 -4.56 24.70 -1.17
CA LEU A 52 -3.55 24.53 -2.21
C LEU A 52 -3.42 23.04 -2.57
N CYS A 53 -2.94 22.74 -3.78
CA CYS A 53 -2.60 21.36 -4.14
C CYS A 53 -1.32 20.94 -3.40
N VAL A 54 -1.41 19.95 -2.54
CA VAL A 54 -0.32 19.45 -1.72
C VAL A 54 0.02 18.02 -2.13
N THR A 55 1.31 17.73 -2.32
CA THR A 55 1.74 16.36 -2.63
C THR A 55 1.55 15.43 -1.42
N LYS A 56 1.00 14.26 -1.67
CA LYS A 56 0.93 13.17 -0.66
C LYS A 56 2.23 12.36 -0.59
N GLY A 57 3.24 12.64 -1.46
CA GLY A 57 4.45 11.84 -1.57
C GLY A 57 4.17 10.39 -1.98
N ALA A 58 3.05 10.15 -2.64
CA ALA A 58 2.59 8.85 -3.10
C ALA A 58 2.70 8.76 -4.61
N HIS A 59 3.26 7.67 -5.12
CA HIS A 59 3.58 7.51 -6.53
C HIS A 59 3.08 6.18 -7.07
N LEU A 60 2.68 6.19 -8.35
CA LEU A 60 2.36 5.02 -9.15
C LEU A 60 3.28 4.95 -10.36
N PHE A 61 3.59 3.74 -10.79
CA PHE A 61 4.25 3.48 -12.07
C PHE A 61 3.26 2.77 -13.00
N ILE A 62 3.16 3.24 -14.23
CA ILE A 62 2.15 2.76 -15.18
C ILE A 62 2.81 2.33 -16.49
N GLN A 63 2.51 1.12 -16.91
CA GLN A 63 2.69 0.64 -18.26
C GLN A 63 1.37 0.78 -19.01
N VAL A 64 1.36 1.50 -20.12
CA VAL A 64 0.17 1.72 -20.96
C VAL A 64 0.21 0.79 -22.16
N LYS A 65 -0.90 0.12 -22.43
CA LYS A 65 -1.12 -0.63 -23.65
C LYS A 65 -2.44 -0.18 -24.28
N THR A 66 -2.41 0.09 -25.56
CA THR A 66 -3.53 0.70 -26.26
C THR A 66 -3.99 -0.19 -27.41
N SER A 67 -5.30 -0.31 -27.58
CA SER A 67 -5.95 -0.93 -28.74
C SER A 67 -7.16 -0.11 -29.16
N GLU A 68 -7.61 -0.24 -30.39
CA GLU A 68 -8.91 0.32 -30.82
C GLU A 68 -10.04 -0.31 -30.01
N GLU A 69 -10.00 -1.64 -29.83
CA GLU A 69 -10.95 -2.43 -29.09
C GLU A 69 -10.23 -3.66 -28.50
N PHE A 70 -10.59 -4.08 -27.31
CA PHE A 70 -10.10 -5.33 -26.69
C PHE A 70 -11.16 -6.42 -26.74
N GLU A 71 -10.72 -7.64 -26.98
CA GLU A 71 -11.57 -8.80 -26.90
C GLU A 71 -11.85 -9.16 -25.44
N ARG A 72 -13.10 -9.36 -25.07
CA ARG A 72 -13.56 -9.70 -23.72
C ARG A 72 -13.86 -11.18 -23.61
N PHE A 73 -13.48 -11.77 -22.49
CA PHE A 73 -13.63 -13.21 -22.21
C PHE A 73 -14.27 -13.42 -20.85
N ASN A 74 -15.16 -14.39 -20.78
CA ASN A 74 -15.73 -14.82 -19.51
C ASN A 74 -14.88 -15.93 -18.89
N LEU A 75 -14.34 -15.69 -17.69
CA LEU A 75 -13.66 -16.68 -16.88
C LEU A 75 -14.58 -17.21 -15.80
N ARG A 76 -14.58 -18.54 -15.61
CA ARG A 76 -15.23 -19.17 -14.47
C ARG A 76 -14.28 -19.12 -13.28
N ILE A 77 -14.73 -18.52 -12.21
CA ILE A 77 -13.96 -18.31 -10.99
C ILE A 77 -14.67 -19.01 -9.82
N LEU A 78 -13.89 -19.71 -9.00
CA LEU A 78 -14.38 -20.27 -7.74
C LEU A 78 -14.22 -19.19 -6.65
N ASN A 79 -15.33 -18.79 -6.06
CA ASN A 79 -15.27 -17.95 -4.86
C ASN A 79 -14.82 -18.81 -3.66
N ARG A 80 -13.57 -18.71 -3.29
CA ARG A 80 -12.98 -19.43 -2.15
C ARG A 80 -12.95 -18.60 -0.87
N SER A 81 -13.44 -17.36 -0.88
CA SER A 81 -13.09 -16.37 0.13
C SER A 81 -11.56 -16.29 0.35
N ASN A 82 -11.07 -15.30 1.06
CA ASN A 82 -9.61 -15.09 1.25
C ASN A 82 -8.92 -16.12 2.15
N VAL A 83 -9.66 -17.03 2.74
CA VAL A 83 -9.11 -18.04 3.62
C VAL A 83 -8.73 -19.25 2.78
N GLU A 84 -7.48 -19.68 2.87
CA GLU A 84 -7.02 -20.98 2.37
C GLU A 84 -7.68 -22.14 3.13
N LEU A 85 -9.00 -22.27 2.97
CA LEU A 85 -9.72 -23.39 3.53
C LEU A 85 -9.53 -24.63 2.64
N PRO A 86 -9.43 -25.83 3.25
CA PRO A 86 -9.38 -27.04 2.48
C PRO A 86 -10.56 -27.12 1.51
N PRO A 87 -10.36 -27.59 0.26
CA PRO A 87 -11.39 -27.61 -0.79
C PRO A 87 -12.70 -28.29 -0.39
N GLN A 88 -12.67 -29.18 0.62
CA GLN A 88 -13.81 -29.90 1.12
C GLN A 88 -14.79 -29.07 1.98
N VAL A 89 -14.34 -27.93 2.49
CA VAL A 89 -15.07 -27.10 3.47
C VAL A 89 -15.83 -25.97 2.81
N VAL A 90 -15.44 -25.57 1.60
CA VAL A 90 -16.03 -24.42 0.90
C VAL A 90 -17.15 -24.88 -0.01
N LYS A 91 -18.38 -24.40 0.21
CA LYS A 91 -19.44 -24.48 -0.81
C LYS A 91 -18.98 -23.64 -2.00
N LYS A 92 -18.67 -24.30 -3.11
CA LYS A 92 -18.21 -23.69 -4.35
C LYS A 92 -19.30 -22.78 -4.92
N ALA A 93 -19.20 -21.47 -4.66
CA ALA A 93 -19.93 -20.52 -5.45
C ALA A 93 -19.08 -20.24 -6.70
N GLU A 94 -19.56 -20.65 -7.85
CA GLU A 94 -18.96 -20.31 -9.15
C GLU A 94 -19.57 -18.99 -9.61
N TYR A 95 -18.73 -18.07 -10.09
CA TYR A 95 -19.20 -16.89 -10.80
C TYR A 95 -18.35 -16.67 -12.06
N CYS A 96 -18.91 -15.98 -13.03
CA CYS A 96 -18.21 -15.61 -14.24
C CYS A 96 -17.70 -14.19 -14.10
N MET A 97 -16.41 -14.00 -14.36
CA MET A 97 -15.77 -12.68 -14.41
C MET A 97 -15.41 -12.37 -15.87
N GLU A 98 -15.82 -11.20 -16.34
CA GLU A 98 -15.40 -10.72 -17.65
C GLU A 98 -13.99 -10.12 -17.55
N VAL A 99 -13.11 -10.53 -18.45
CA VAL A 99 -11.69 -10.09 -18.45
C VAL A 99 -11.22 -9.79 -19.86
N ILE A 100 -10.20 -8.93 -19.94
CA ILE A 100 -9.39 -8.72 -21.13
C ILE A 100 -8.11 -9.54 -20.97
N ARG A 101 -7.73 -10.28 -22.03
CA ARG A 101 -6.46 -11.01 -22.10
C ARG A 101 -5.40 -10.16 -22.76
N TYR A 102 -4.27 -9.97 -22.08
CA TYR A 102 -3.14 -9.26 -22.65
C TYR A 102 -1.84 -10.02 -22.43
N ASN A 103 -1.05 -10.21 -23.49
CA ASN A 103 0.24 -10.89 -23.40
C ASN A 103 1.34 -9.88 -23.10
N LEU A 104 2.07 -10.09 -22.01
CA LEU A 104 3.22 -9.29 -21.62
C LEU A 104 4.52 -10.12 -21.75
N ASP A 105 5.58 -9.45 -22.14
CA ASP A 105 6.90 -10.06 -22.15
C ASP A 105 7.35 -10.40 -20.73
N THR A 106 7.91 -11.59 -20.56
CA THR A 106 8.38 -12.08 -19.26
C THR A 106 9.55 -11.24 -18.74
N ASP A 107 10.41 -10.71 -19.60
CA ASP A 107 11.51 -9.84 -19.21
C ASP A 107 10.99 -8.54 -18.52
N PHE A 108 9.88 -8.00 -19.03
CA PHE A 108 9.23 -6.86 -18.38
C PHE A 108 8.64 -7.25 -17.02
N LEU A 109 7.95 -8.39 -16.94
CA LEU A 109 7.41 -8.89 -15.66
C LEU A 109 8.52 -9.11 -14.62
N PHE A 110 9.68 -9.64 -15.02
CA PHE A 110 10.85 -9.75 -14.13
C PHE A 110 11.39 -8.38 -13.68
N THR A 111 11.31 -7.38 -14.54
CA THR A 111 11.67 -6.01 -14.14
C THR A 111 10.75 -5.51 -13.03
N VAL A 112 9.44 -5.72 -13.18
CA VAL A 112 8.45 -5.37 -12.14
C VAL A 112 8.69 -6.16 -10.86
N GLU A 113 8.92 -7.46 -10.95
CA GLU A 113 9.21 -8.33 -9.80
C GLU A 113 10.44 -7.84 -9.00
N ARG A 114 11.50 -7.40 -9.70
CA ARG A 114 12.70 -6.84 -9.06
C ARG A 114 12.47 -5.51 -8.35
N MET A 115 11.44 -4.76 -8.71
CA MET A 115 11.06 -3.53 -7.99
C MET A 115 10.46 -3.85 -6.61
N GLY A 116 10.00 -5.07 -6.41
CA GLY A 116 9.41 -5.55 -5.16
C GLY A 116 7.92 -5.21 -5.04
N SER A 117 7.21 -6.01 -4.25
CA SER A 117 5.75 -5.91 -4.05
C SER A 117 5.30 -4.58 -3.43
N GLY A 118 6.20 -3.91 -2.69
CA GLY A 118 5.93 -2.59 -2.15
C GLY A 118 5.79 -1.48 -3.19
N VAL A 119 6.33 -1.67 -4.41
CA VAL A 119 6.27 -0.66 -5.47
C VAL A 119 5.11 -0.99 -6.42
N PRO A 120 4.05 -0.16 -6.47
CA PRO A 120 2.90 -0.43 -7.32
C PRO A 120 3.21 -0.11 -8.78
N VAL A 121 3.24 -1.16 -9.61
CA VAL A 121 3.32 -1.04 -11.06
C VAL A 121 2.01 -1.51 -11.66
N LEU A 122 1.31 -0.61 -12.34
CA LEU A 122 0.02 -0.88 -12.96
C LEU A 122 0.17 -1.14 -14.46
N LEU A 123 -0.53 -2.14 -14.96
CA LEU A 123 -0.85 -2.26 -16.38
C LEU A 123 -2.17 -1.55 -16.62
N CYS A 124 -2.18 -0.55 -17.49
CA CYS A 124 -3.38 0.13 -17.96
C CYS A 124 -3.65 -0.24 -19.42
N LEU A 125 -4.79 -0.84 -19.69
CA LEU A 125 -5.29 -1.13 -21.03
C LEU A 125 -6.26 -0.05 -21.45
N VAL A 126 -5.89 0.72 -22.49
CA VAL A 126 -6.68 1.84 -23.00
C VAL A 126 -7.39 1.42 -24.27
N GLU A 127 -8.71 1.44 -24.27
CA GLU A 127 -9.54 1.20 -25.44
C GLU A 127 -9.90 2.52 -26.09
N VAL A 128 -9.44 2.73 -27.32
CA VAL A 128 -9.60 4.03 -28.00
C VAL A 128 -11.07 4.31 -28.36
N LYS A 129 -11.79 3.28 -28.78
CA LYS A 129 -13.17 3.38 -29.28
C LYS A 129 -14.15 3.82 -28.19
N THR A 130 -14.03 3.28 -26.98
CA THR A 130 -14.90 3.60 -25.84
C THR A 130 -14.27 4.66 -24.94
N GLN A 131 -12.98 4.92 -25.09
CA GLN A 131 -12.15 5.73 -24.19
C GLN A 131 -12.14 5.18 -22.74
N GLU A 132 -12.39 3.90 -22.58
CA GLU A 132 -12.29 3.22 -21.29
C GLU A 132 -10.84 2.82 -20.99
N VAL A 133 -10.50 2.81 -19.71
CA VAL A 133 -9.19 2.40 -19.22
C VAL A 133 -9.41 1.33 -18.16
N PHE A 134 -8.87 0.15 -18.41
CA PHE A 134 -8.89 -0.97 -17.47
C PHE A 134 -7.51 -1.15 -16.87
N PHE A 135 -7.43 -1.56 -15.60
CA PHE A 135 -6.14 -1.68 -14.93
C PHE A 135 -6.01 -2.94 -14.09
N VAL A 136 -4.77 -3.35 -13.86
CA VAL A 136 -4.39 -4.36 -12.87
C VAL A 136 -3.02 -4.03 -12.30
N CYS A 137 -2.84 -4.28 -10.99
CA CYS A 137 -1.54 -4.14 -10.37
C CYS A 137 -0.66 -5.34 -10.71
N LEU A 138 0.39 -5.12 -11.49
CA LEU A 138 1.31 -6.18 -11.92
C LEU A 138 2.13 -6.73 -10.76
N SER A 139 2.52 -5.90 -9.79
CA SER A 139 3.25 -6.36 -8.61
C SER A 139 2.46 -7.42 -7.85
N ASP A 140 1.15 -7.19 -7.63
CA ASP A 140 0.26 -8.16 -7.01
C ASP A 140 -0.02 -9.37 -7.90
N TYR A 141 -0.19 -9.14 -9.19
CA TYR A 141 -0.46 -10.20 -10.15
C TYR A 141 0.70 -11.20 -10.21
N ILE A 142 1.93 -10.71 -10.18
CA ILE A 142 3.13 -11.54 -10.16
C ILE A 142 3.17 -12.35 -8.86
N GLU A 143 3.08 -11.70 -7.72
CA GLU A 143 3.23 -12.32 -6.41
C GLU A 143 2.12 -13.33 -6.11
N LYS A 144 0.87 -13.00 -6.45
CA LYS A 144 -0.30 -13.80 -6.07
C LYS A 144 -0.73 -14.81 -7.14
N ILE A 145 -0.28 -14.63 -8.40
CA ILE A 145 -0.73 -15.46 -9.51
C ILE A 145 0.43 -16.11 -10.27
N LEU A 146 1.37 -15.29 -10.80
CA LEU A 146 2.38 -15.81 -11.72
C LEU A 146 3.45 -16.65 -11.03
N ILE A 147 3.87 -16.29 -9.81
CA ILE A 147 4.89 -17.03 -9.08
C ILE A 147 4.51 -18.51 -8.83
N HIS A 148 3.22 -18.79 -8.79
CA HIS A 148 2.70 -20.15 -8.63
C HIS A 148 2.58 -20.92 -9.95
N ASP A 149 2.79 -20.29 -11.09
CA ASP A 149 2.84 -20.95 -12.40
C ASP A 149 4.25 -21.50 -12.64
N LYS A 150 4.36 -22.84 -12.62
CA LYS A 150 5.64 -23.55 -12.85
C LYS A 150 6.35 -23.17 -14.16
N ASN A 151 5.58 -22.67 -15.14
CA ASN A 151 6.10 -22.29 -16.45
C ASN A 151 6.39 -20.78 -16.54
N TYR A 152 6.22 -20.02 -15.46
CA TYR A 152 6.41 -18.56 -15.49
C TYR A 152 7.80 -18.17 -16.01
N ILE A 153 8.84 -18.79 -15.45
CA ILE A 153 10.23 -18.45 -15.78
C ILE A 153 10.65 -18.90 -17.18
N SER A 154 10.04 -19.97 -17.71
CA SER A 154 10.47 -20.61 -18.95
C SER A 154 9.81 -20.08 -20.22
N GLN A 155 8.76 -19.29 -20.11
CA GLN A 155 8.04 -18.73 -21.26
C GLN A 155 8.49 -17.31 -21.58
N LYS A 156 8.52 -16.95 -22.86
CA LYS A 156 8.90 -15.60 -23.31
C LYS A 156 7.84 -14.54 -23.03
N SER A 157 6.59 -14.96 -22.90
CA SER A 157 5.46 -14.07 -22.59
C SER A 157 4.45 -14.79 -21.72
N LYS A 158 3.68 -14.00 -20.96
CA LYS A 158 2.58 -14.46 -20.12
C LYS A 158 1.32 -13.69 -20.42
N THR A 159 0.20 -14.40 -20.44
CA THR A 159 -1.12 -13.78 -20.51
C THR A 159 -1.48 -13.25 -19.12
N VAL A 160 -1.73 -11.96 -19.06
CA VAL A 160 -2.30 -11.27 -17.91
C VAL A 160 -3.79 -11.06 -18.18
N TYR A 161 -4.61 -11.37 -17.19
CA TYR A 161 -6.05 -11.16 -17.24
C TYR A 161 -6.39 -9.89 -16.48
N VAL A 162 -7.01 -8.94 -17.17
CA VAL A 162 -7.43 -7.66 -16.59
C VAL A 162 -8.95 -7.68 -16.47
N PRO A 163 -9.52 -7.69 -15.23
CA PRO A 163 -10.95 -7.63 -15.06
C PRO A 163 -11.56 -6.36 -15.65
N THR A 164 -12.68 -6.49 -16.36
CA THR A 164 -13.39 -5.32 -16.90
C THR A 164 -14.06 -4.48 -15.81
N GLU A 165 -14.24 -5.03 -14.63
CA GLU A 165 -14.70 -4.31 -13.43
C GLU A 165 -13.64 -3.34 -12.89
N ASN A 166 -12.35 -3.59 -13.17
CA ASN A 166 -11.27 -2.67 -12.82
C ASN A 166 -11.17 -1.53 -13.82
N ILE A 167 -12.20 -0.72 -13.89
CA ILE A 167 -12.27 0.46 -14.76
C ILE A 167 -11.78 1.70 -14.03
N LEU A 168 -11.15 2.61 -14.79
CA LEU A 168 -10.66 3.88 -14.26
C LEU A 168 -11.79 4.91 -14.21
N ASP A 169 -12.60 4.82 -13.19
CA ASP A 169 -13.66 5.74 -12.79
C ASP A 169 -13.39 6.29 -11.38
N GLU A 170 -14.36 6.89 -10.73
CA GLU A 170 -14.23 7.44 -9.37
C GLU A 170 -13.77 6.38 -8.37
N ASN A 171 -14.34 5.16 -8.42
CA ASN A 171 -13.91 4.06 -7.56
C ASN A 171 -12.49 3.59 -7.93
N GLY A 172 -12.19 3.55 -9.21
CA GLY A 172 -10.85 3.22 -9.71
C GLY A 172 -9.79 4.18 -9.19
N PHE A 173 -10.07 5.48 -9.07
CA PHE A 173 -9.13 6.45 -8.50
C PHE A 173 -8.84 6.20 -7.03
N GLU A 174 -9.84 5.84 -6.23
CA GLU A 174 -9.63 5.46 -4.83
C GLU A 174 -8.69 4.26 -4.73
N ILE A 175 -8.88 3.26 -5.58
CA ILE A 175 -8.01 2.08 -5.66
C ILE A 175 -6.58 2.50 -6.04
N LEU A 176 -6.42 3.39 -7.00
CA LEU A 176 -5.11 3.89 -7.42
C LEU A 176 -4.42 4.66 -6.28
N GLU A 177 -5.13 5.47 -5.52
CA GLU A 177 -4.60 6.15 -4.33
C GLU A 177 -4.07 5.14 -3.29
N TRP A 178 -4.81 4.06 -3.05
CA TRP A 178 -4.37 2.98 -2.17
C TRP A 178 -3.07 2.34 -2.63
N TYR A 179 -2.97 2.01 -3.91
CA TYR A 179 -1.73 1.49 -4.48
C TYR A 179 -0.58 2.48 -4.32
N ALA A 180 -0.82 3.77 -4.57
CA ALA A 180 0.21 4.80 -4.44
C ALA A 180 0.72 4.97 -3.00
N LYS A 181 -0.12 4.75 -1.99
CA LYS A 181 0.23 4.80 -0.57
C LYS A 181 0.99 3.55 -0.08
N ARG A 182 0.89 2.44 -0.80
CA ARG A 182 1.44 1.14 -0.40
C ARG A 182 2.89 1.18 0.10
N PRO A 183 3.87 1.84 -0.58
CA PRO A 183 5.24 1.88 -0.09
C PRO A 183 5.37 2.47 1.31
N ARG A 184 4.58 3.50 1.62
CA ARG A 184 4.54 4.15 2.94
C ARG A 184 3.90 3.25 3.99
N LEU A 185 2.81 2.58 3.64
CA LEU A 185 2.12 1.63 4.53
C LEU A 185 3.04 0.47 4.89
N TYR A 186 3.71 -0.13 3.92
CA TYR A 186 4.68 -1.20 4.19
C TYR A 186 5.87 -0.72 5.03
N ALA A 187 6.37 0.48 4.79
CA ALA A 187 7.41 1.07 5.63
C ALA A 187 6.94 1.24 7.08
N LEU A 188 5.69 1.69 7.28
CA LEU A 188 5.09 1.80 8.60
C LEU A 188 4.92 0.44 9.27
N PHE A 189 4.32 -0.54 8.59
CA PHE A 189 4.09 -1.88 9.16
C PHE A 189 5.40 -2.55 9.54
N ASN A 190 6.41 -2.49 8.69
CA ASN A 190 7.75 -2.98 9.02
C ASN A 190 8.35 -2.27 10.23
N LYS A 191 8.15 -0.94 10.35
CA LYS A 191 8.64 -0.17 11.49
C LYS A 191 7.95 -0.60 12.79
N ILE A 192 6.62 -0.73 12.76
CA ILE A 192 5.82 -1.18 13.92
C ILE A 192 6.23 -2.59 14.32
N HIS A 193 6.40 -3.49 13.37
CA HIS A 193 6.80 -4.87 13.62
C HIS A 193 8.19 -4.94 14.27
N TYR A 194 9.15 -4.18 13.74
CA TYR A 194 10.47 -4.05 14.35
C TYR A 194 10.38 -3.49 15.78
N GLN A 195 9.59 -2.44 16.00
CA GLN A 195 9.41 -1.83 17.31
C GLN A 195 8.76 -2.83 18.29
N ASN A 196 7.73 -3.55 17.88
CA ASN A 196 7.10 -4.58 18.71
C ASN A 196 8.10 -5.65 19.13
N ASN A 197 8.95 -6.12 18.20
CA ASN A 197 10.00 -7.08 18.49
C ASN A 197 11.00 -6.53 19.52
N VAL A 198 11.45 -5.29 19.35
CA VAL A 198 12.37 -4.64 20.32
C VAL A 198 11.73 -4.59 21.71
N LEU A 199 10.45 -4.16 21.81
CA LEU A 199 9.73 -4.04 23.08
C LEU A 199 9.58 -5.38 23.82
N GLN A 200 9.57 -6.51 23.11
CA GLN A 200 9.53 -7.84 23.72
C GLN A 200 10.85 -8.27 24.37
N HIS A 201 11.98 -7.64 24.00
CA HIS A 201 13.32 -8.06 24.43
C HIS A 201 14.04 -6.99 25.27
N VAL A 202 13.46 -5.82 25.43
CA VAL A 202 14.03 -4.71 26.22
C VAL A 202 13.74 -4.91 27.69
N ASP A 203 14.72 -4.57 28.54
CA ASP A 203 14.54 -4.57 29.99
C ASP A 203 13.42 -3.59 30.41
N GLN A 204 12.68 -3.97 31.44
CA GLN A 204 11.55 -3.20 31.96
C GLN A 204 11.93 -1.75 32.30
N TYR A 205 13.14 -1.49 32.75
CA TYR A 205 13.62 -0.15 33.11
C TYR A 205 13.90 0.74 31.89
N GLU A 206 14.24 0.13 30.76
CA GLU A 206 14.47 0.87 29.50
C GLU A 206 13.22 1.00 28.65
N LEU A 207 12.18 0.20 28.92
CA LEU A 207 11.00 0.09 28.11
C LEU A 207 10.33 1.46 27.86
N THR A 208 10.28 2.31 28.87
CA THR A 208 9.69 3.65 28.78
C THR A 208 10.38 4.53 27.75
N LYS A 209 11.73 4.51 27.69
CA LYS A 209 12.51 5.28 26.72
C LYS A 209 12.20 4.84 25.29
N TYR A 210 12.17 3.51 25.07
CA TYR A 210 11.88 2.97 23.75
C TYR A 210 10.48 3.32 23.30
N ILE A 211 9.49 3.20 24.20
CA ILE A 211 8.10 3.51 23.91
C ILE A 211 7.94 4.99 23.51
N ASP A 212 8.48 5.93 24.28
CA ASP A 212 8.41 7.37 23.94
C ASP A 212 9.02 7.64 22.56
N HIS A 213 10.21 7.09 22.31
CA HIS A 213 10.87 7.24 21.03
C HIS A 213 10.04 6.64 19.88
N PHE A 214 9.46 5.47 20.07
CA PHE A 214 8.68 4.77 19.07
C PHE A 214 7.36 5.47 18.74
N ILE A 215 6.66 5.99 19.77
CA ILE A 215 5.47 6.82 19.60
C ILE A 215 5.75 8.01 18.68
N ARG A 216 6.84 8.74 18.97
CA ARG A 216 7.22 9.93 18.18
C ARG A 216 7.53 9.60 16.73
N ILE A 217 8.06 8.40 16.46
CA ILE A 217 8.32 7.94 15.09
C ILE A 217 7.01 7.62 14.38
N ILE A 218 6.19 6.73 14.95
CA ILE A 218 4.99 6.25 14.25
C ILE A 218 3.93 7.35 14.09
N ARG A 219 3.86 8.31 15.03
CA ARG A 219 2.91 9.44 14.94
C ARG A 219 3.18 10.35 13.74
N ARG A 220 4.38 10.32 13.16
CA ARG A 220 4.75 11.11 11.98
C ARG A 220 4.31 10.49 10.65
N PHE A 221 3.87 9.23 10.67
CA PHE A 221 3.33 8.61 9.47
C PHE A 221 1.91 9.12 9.23
N ASP A 222 1.67 9.64 8.02
CA ASP A 222 0.37 10.16 7.60
C ASP A 222 -0.52 9.02 7.08
N VAL A 223 -0.94 8.16 7.98
CA VAL A 223 -1.77 6.98 7.69
C VAL A 223 -2.97 6.87 8.63
N TRP A 224 -3.03 7.73 9.64
CA TRP A 224 -4.01 7.66 10.73
C TRP A 224 -5.43 8.04 10.29
N GLU A 225 -5.57 8.80 9.20
CA GLU A 225 -6.85 9.26 8.65
C GLU A 225 -7.43 8.30 7.61
N GLU A 226 -6.81 7.15 7.37
CA GLU A 226 -7.24 6.24 6.30
C GLU A 226 -8.59 5.57 6.61
N PRO A 227 -9.57 5.62 5.68
CA PRO A 227 -10.95 5.20 5.94
C PRO A 227 -11.11 3.73 6.34
N LEU A 228 -10.27 2.84 5.79
CA LEU A 228 -10.39 1.39 5.99
C LEU A 228 -10.09 0.93 7.41
N TYR A 229 -9.39 1.75 8.21
CA TYR A 229 -8.99 1.44 9.58
C TYR A 229 -9.61 2.39 10.60
N ILE A 230 -10.63 3.18 10.21
CA ILE A 230 -11.08 4.36 10.97
C ILE A 230 -11.30 4.10 12.45
N SER A 231 -11.98 3.04 12.84
CA SER A 231 -12.27 2.81 14.26
C SER A 231 -11.03 2.40 15.04
N TYR A 232 -10.27 1.48 14.51
CA TYR A 232 -9.09 0.91 15.14
C TYR A 232 -7.92 1.89 15.16
N MET A 233 -7.66 2.56 14.04
CA MET A 233 -6.61 3.57 13.93
C MET A 233 -6.90 4.79 14.77
N LYS A 234 -8.15 5.27 14.82
CA LYS A 234 -8.53 6.38 15.71
C LYS A 234 -8.37 6.05 17.18
N GLN A 235 -8.67 4.82 17.57
CA GLN A 235 -8.43 4.38 18.95
C GLN A 235 -6.91 4.38 19.23
N ALA A 236 -6.11 3.78 18.36
CA ALA A 236 -4.66 3.75 18.52
C ALA A 236 -4.05 5.16 18.52
N GLU A 237 -4.51 6.03 17.61
CA GLU A 237 -4.12 7.44 17.57
C GLU A 237 -4.44 8.16 18.87
N SER A 238 -5.65 8.01 19.38
CA SER A 238 -6.10 8.62 20.63
C SER A 238 -5.26 8.15 21.83
N GLU A 239 -4.93 6.86 21.90
CA GLU A 239 -4.03 6.33 22.93
C GLU A 239 -2.62 6.91 22.81
N ILE A 240 -2.07 6.99 21.59
CA ILE A 240 -0.78 7.60 21.33
C ILE A 240 -0.75 9.07 21.71
N ASP A 241 -1.76 9.85 21.31
CA ASP A 241 -1.86 11.27 21.63
C ASP A 241 -1.99 11.50 23.15
N TYR A 242 -2.78 10.64 23.83
CA TYR A 242 -2.86 10.68 25.30
C TYR A 242 -1.49 10.51 25.97
N TYR A 243 -0.65 9.58 25.48
CA TYR A 243 0.69 9.37 26.04
C TYR A 243 1.66 10.51 25.67
N LEU A 244 1.52 11.13 24.51
CA LEU A 244 2.31 12.30 24.13
C LEU A 244 1.97 13.52 25.00
N GLU A 245 0.71 13.66 25.40
CA GLU A 245 0.25 14.77 26.27
C GLU A 245 0.57 14.57 27.74
N HIS A 246 0.53 13.33 28.24
CA HIS A 246 0.59 13.05 29.69
C HIS A 246 1.88 12.34 30.12
N GLY A 247 2.73 11.94 29.16
CA GLY A 247 3.91 11.13 29.43
C GLY A 247 3.58 9.73 29.94
N ILE A 248 4.61 8.92 30.09
CA ILE A 248 4.51 7.54 30.58
C ILE A 248 4.75 7.51 32.09
N THR A 249 5.71 8.27 32.55
CA THR A 249 6.06 8.38 33.97
C THR A 249 5.36 9.55 34.64
N GLU A 250 5.24 9.52 35.97
CA GLU A 250 4.70 10.65 36.73
C GLU A 250 5.62 11.89 36.66
N LEU A 251 6.91 11.70 36.44
CA LEU A 251 7.88 12.77 36.28
C LEU A 251 7.72 13.44 34.92
N GLU A 252 7.49 12.67 33.87
CA GLU A 252 7.20 13.19 32.53
C GLU A 252 5.90 14.00 32.52
N ASP A 253 4.83 13.51 33.17
CA ASP A 253 3.56 14.22 33.27
C ASP A 253 3.73 15.58 33.96
N LYS A 254 4.51 15.64 35.05
CA LYS A 254 4.86 16.89 35.72
C LYS A 254 5.69 17.81 34.86
N ASN A 255 6.61 17.24 34.08
CA ASN A 255 7.49 17.96 33.20
C ASN A 255 6.72 18.60 32.03
N ILE A 256 5.85 17.82 31.38
CA ILE A 256 5.01 18.29 30.29
C ILE A 256 4.09 19.43 30.78
N LYS A 257 3.47 19.29 31.94
CA LYS A 257 2.64 20.33 32.53
C LYS A 257 3.43 21.61 32.86
N SER A 258 4.62 21.49 33.45
CA SER A 258 5.43 22.67 33.76
C SER A 258 5.91 23.38 32.49
N LYS A 259 6.25 22.65 31.43
CA LYS A 259 6.60 23.21 30.14
C LYS A 259 5.43 23.93 29.45
N GLN A 260 4.22 23.41 29.58
CA GLN A 260 3.00 24.08 29.09
C GLN A 260 2.70 25.36 29.85
N ASP A 261 2.96 25.37 31.16
CA ASP A 261 2.66 26.53 32.04
C ASP A 261 3.75 27.62 31.99
N SER A 262 5.03 27.27 31.90
CA SER A 262 6.17 28.20 31.99
C SER A 262 6.97 28.42 30.72
N GLY A 263 6.85 27.53 29.73
CA GLY A 263 7.64 27.57 28.50
C GLY A 263 9.11 27.13 28.66
N GLU A 264 9.54 26.75 29.86
CA GLU A 264 10.91 26.34 30.15
C GLU A 264 11.11 24.83 30.03
N ASP A 265 12.24 24.40 29.42
CA ASP A 265 12.65 23.00 29.44
C ASP A 265 13.08 22.60 30.85
N VAL A 266 12.44 21.58 31.40
CA VAL A 266 12.75 21.07 32.72
C VAL A 266 14.04 20.25 32.69
N ASP A 267 14.80 20.43 33.72
CA ASP A 267 16.12 20.01 34.08
C ASP A 267 16.59 18.63 33.58
N SER A 268 17.82 18.59 33.09
CA SER A 268 18.59 17.37 32.80
C SER A 268 18.63 16.38 33.99
N GLU A 269 18.55 16.87 35.23
CA GLU A 269 18.51 16.06 36.43
C GLU A 269 17.26 15.18 36.53
N ILE A 270 16.08 15.66 36.08
CA ILE A 270 14.85 14.87 36.07
C ILE A 270 14.94 13.78 35.02
N TRP A 271 15.54 14.09 33.87
CA TRP A 271 15.73 13.12 32.79
C TRP A 271 16.68 11.99 33.25
N GLU A 272 17.81 12.34 33.87
CA GLU A 272 18.74 11.36 34.44
C GLU A 272 18.10 10.53 35.56
N ALA A 273 17.36 11.17 36.45
CA ALA A 273 16.66 10.44 37.53
C ALA A 273 15.58 9.50 37.01
N THR A 274 14.95 9.83 35.89
CA THR A 274 13.87 9.03 35.28
C THR A 274 14.41 7.87 34.46
N TYR A 275 15.47 8.10 33.69
CA TYR A 275 15.90 7.14 32.67
C TYR A 275 17.23 6.45 33.00
N CYS A 276 18.05 7.02 33.90
CA CYS A 276 19.38 6.51 34.18
C CYS A 276 19.53 5.87 35.57
N ASN A 277 18.46 5.89 36.40
CA ASN A 277 18.52 5.25 37.70
C ASN A 277 17.99 3.80 37.63
N PRO A 278 18.88 2.80 37.66
CA PRO A 278 18.47 1.37 37.59
C PRO A 278 17.69 0.89 38.82
N ASN A 279 17.72 1.66 39.92
CA ASN A 279 17.04 1.31 41.17
C ASN A 279 15.71 2.08 41.37
N ARG A 280 15.21 2.75 40.34
CA ARG A 280 13.94 3.44 40.43
C ARG A 280 12.79 2.46 40.57
N GLU A 281 11.98 2.64 41.60
CA GLU A 281 10.74 1.88 41.74
C GLU A 281 9.73 2.37 40.70
N VAL A 282 9.22 1.45 39.88
CA VAL A 282 8.14 1.70 38.92
C VAL A 282 6.83 1.63 39.66
N SER A 283 6.04 2.71 39.63
CA SER A 283 4.72 2.72 40.25
C SER A 283 3.77 1.75 39.54
N PHE A 284 2.76 1.25 40.26
CA PHE A 284 1.73 0.40 39.65
C PHE A 284 1.03 1.06 38.46
N ARG A 285 0.83 2.38 38.53
CA ARG A 285 0.21 3.18 37.45
C ARG A 285 1.08 3.24 36.20
N GLU A 286 2.39 3.43 36.39
CA GLU A 286 3.34 3.38 35.28
C GLU A 286 3.40 2.00 34.64
N ALA A 287 3.44 0.95 35.45
CA ALA A 287 3.41 -0.43 34.95
C ALA A 287 2.16 -0.73 34.12
N GLN A 288 0.99 -0.23 34.53
CA GLN A 288 -0.25 -0.35 33.78
C GLN A 288 -0.19 0.40 32.44
N LYS A 289 0.35 1.63 32.42
CA LYS A 289 0.53 2.42 31.19
C LYS A 289 1.45 1.68 30.22
N VAL A 290 2.59 1.20 30.69
CA VAL A 290 3.55 0.44 29.88
C VAL A 290 2.94 -0.82 29.27
N GLN A 291 2.16 -1.57 30.06
CA GLN A 291 1.44 -2.75 29.57
C GLN A 291 0.37 -2.39 28.53
N GLY A 292 -0.32 -1.27 28.71
CA GLY A 292 -1.27 -0.74 27.73
C GLY A 292 -0.59 -0.48 26.38
N LEU A 293 0.51 0.23 26.41
CA LEU A 293 1.30 0.54 25.21
C LEU A 293 1.87 -0.71 24.54
N HIS A 294 2.38 -1.66 25.31
CA HIS A 294 2.87 -2.93 24.76
C HIS A 294 1.76 -3.70 24.02
N ARG A 295 0.55 -3.72 24.58
CA ARG A 295 -0.63 -4.27 23.88
C ARG A 295 -0.94 -3.50 22.61
N LEU A 296 -0.86 -2.17 22.64
CA LEU A 296 -1.08 -1.34 21.47
C LEU A 296 -0.11 -1.71 20.33
N TRP A 297 1.19 -1.88 20.61
CA TRP A 297 2.15 -2.31 19.58
C TRP A 297 1.85 -3.70 19.02
N THR A 298 1.45 -4.64 19.86
CA THR A 298 1.02 -5.96 19.41
C THR A 298 -0.17 -5.85 18.45
N GLN A 299 -1.16 -5.06 18.80
CA GLN A 299 -2.32 -4.82 17.95
C GLN A 299 -1.95 -4.09 16.64
N LEU A 300 -1.12 -3.05 16.70
CA LEU A 300 -0.66 -2.34 15.52
C LEU A 300 0.17 -3.23 14.57
N SER A 301 0.85 -4.26 15.10
CA SER A 301 1.58 -5.22 14.27
C SER A 301 0.67 -6.03 13.34
N ASP A 302 -0.60 -6.22 13.73
CA ASP A 302 -1.58 -6.97 12.93
C ASP A 302 -2.13 -6.13 11.75
N LEU A 303 -1.87 -4.81 11.72
CA LEU A 303 -2.35 -3.94 10.64
C LEU A 303 -1.82 -4.34 9.26
N GLY A 304 -0.59 -4.86 9.20
CA GLY A 304 0.00 -5.35 7.97
C GLY A 304 -0.81 -6.50 7.38
N ASP A 305 -1.22 -7.44 8.20
CA ASP A 305 -2.00 -8.60 7.80
C ASP A 305 -3.41 -8.17 7.35
N TYR A 306 -4.05 -7.26 8.08
CA TYR A 306 -5.34 -6.69 7.68
C TYR A 306 -5.26 -5.95 6.34
N PHE A 307 -4.19 -5.20 6.10
CA PHE A 307 -3.98 -4.52 4.83
C PHE A 307 -3.81 -5.51 3.68
N GLU A 308 -3.01 -6.56 3.88
CA GLU A 308 -2.83 -7.61 2.87
C GLU A 308 -4.14 -8.33 2.55
N ASP A 309 -4.93 -8.66 3.56
CA ASP A 309 -6.23 -9.31 3.37
C ASP A 309 -7.19 -8.40 2.61
N MET A 310 -7.24 -7.11 2.92
CA MET A 310 -8.06 -6.15 2.16
C MET A 310 -7.58 -6.00 0.72
N CYS A 311 -6.28 -5.90 0.48
CA CYS A 311 -5.73 -5.87 -0.88
C CYS A 311 -6.12 -7.11 -1.68
N LYS A 312 -6.18 -8.27 -1.02
CA LYS A 312 -6.63 -9.50 -1.66
C LYS A 312 -8.13 -9.45 -2.03
N GLU A 313 -8.97 -8.86 -1.21
CA GLU A 313 -10.42 -8.80 -1.45
C GLU A 313 -10.81 -7.71 -2.46
N TRP A 314 -10.25 -6.53 -2.31
CA TRP A 314 -10.70 -5.34 -3.02
C TRP A 314 -10.07 -5.17 -4.40
N PHE A 315 -8.83 -5.63 -4.58
CA PHE A 315 -8.09 -5.41 -5.83
C PHE A 315 -8.11 -6.60 -6.80
N LEU A 316 -9.01 -7.56 -6.58
CA LEU A 316 -9.32 -8.68 -7.48
C LEU A 316 -8.19 -9.66 -7.90
N PRO A 317 -6.88 -9.50 -7.57
CA PRO A 317 -5.91 -10.52 -7.96
C PRO A 317 -6.24 -11.90 -7.39
N THR A 318 -6.86 -11.96 -6.21
CA THR A 318 -7.26 -13.21 -5.57
C THR A 318 -8.45 -13.89 -6.24
N ALA A 319 -9.38 -13.11 -6.80
CA ALA A 319 -10.45 -13.67 -7.62
C ALA A 319 -9.86 -14.39 -8.84
N LEU A 320 -8.83 -13.82 -9.46
CA LEU A 320 -8.10 -14.45 -10.57
C LEU A 320 -7.31 -15.69 -10.16
N TRP A 321 -6.78 -15.75 -8.92
CA TRP A 321 -6.13 -16.94 -8.37
C TRP A 321 -7.08 -18.13 -8.28
N ASN A 322 -8.34 -17.86 -8.01
CA ASN A 322 -9.38 -18.87 -7.91
C ASN A 322 -9.90 -19.35 -9.27
N MET A 323 -9.29 -18.96 -10.38
CA MET A 323 -9.66 -19.46 -11.70
C MET A 323 -9.59 -20.97 -11.72
N ILE A 324 -10.66 -21.59 -12.21
CA ILE A 324 -10.64 -22.99 -12.59
C ILE A 324 -9.75 -23.05 -13.83
N LYS A 325 -8.55 -23.58 -13.68
CA LYS A 325 -7.78 -24.02 -14.85
C LYS A 325 -8.60 -25.17 -15.43
N ASP A 326 -9.21 -24.94 -16.57
CA ASP A 326 -9.70 -26.04 -17.40
C ASP A 326 -8.48 -26.92 -17.67
N SER A 327 -8.53 -28.11 -17.08
CA SER A 327 -7.52 -29.15 -17.20
C SER A 327 -7.58 -29.79 -18.59
#